data_8a5cbb81f0600e79650b0d14bd3fa763
#
_entry.id   8a5cbb81f0600e79650b0d14bd3fa763
#
_cell.length_a   1.000
_cell.length_b   1.000
_cell.length_c   1.000
_cell.angle_alpha   90.00
_cell.angle_beta   90.00
_cell.angle_gamma   90.00
#
_symmetry.space_group_name_H-M   'P 1'
#
loop_
_entity.id
_entity.type
_entity.pdbx_description
1 polymer ?
#
loop_
_entity_poly.entity_id
_entity_poly.type
_entity_poly.pdbx_seq_one_letter_code
_entity_poly.pdbx_strand_id
1 'polypeptide(L)'
;VRADDAEAEQMISLLTPVIKGFLTDKGFETTVLAQQTLGGSGFTREWGMEQFVRDARITMIYEGTNGIQALDLVGRKLAQNGGKAIMAVFDMMKGYIRDNAGQDSDFDAQFLDPLKAASKDLQAAGTYFMQNGMKTPNNALAGSYDFMHLFGHVCLGLMWARMAKAAKARLDAGDGDTAFLEAKLATGRHYMARHLPMTATHLARIQSGAETVMALEPDQFASAAG
;
A
#
# COMPACT_ATOMS: atom_id res chain seq x y z
N VAL A 1 -2.86 8.53 -20.98
CA VAL A 1 -3.64 7.31 -21.34
C VAL A 1 -4.42 7.69 -22.59
N ARG A 2 -4.24 6.96 -23.69
CA ARG A 2 -5.08 7.15 -24.87
C ARG A 2 -6.47 6.59 -24.51
N ALA A 3 -7.53 7.29 -24.94
CA ALA A 3 -8.93 6.96 -24.63
C ALA A 3 -9.40 5.53 -25.05
N ASP A 4 -8.56 4.79 -25.76
CA ASP A 4 -8.87 3.46 -26.32
C ASP A 4 -8.05 2.31 -25.72
N ASP A 5 -7.34 2.53 -24.59
CA ASP A 5 -6.52 1.50 -23.93
C ASP A 5 -7.30 0.83 -22.79
N ALA A 6 -8.05 -0.21 -23.14
CA ALA A 6 -8.90 -0.95 -22.20
C ALA A 6 -8.10 -1.62 -21.06
N GLU A 7 -6.84 -1.98 -21.26
CA GLU A 7 -5.98 -2.56 -20.21
C GLU A 7 -5.56 -1.48 -19.21
N ALA A 8 -5.20 -0.29 -19.71
CA ALA A 8 -4.88 0.84 -18.84
C ALA A 8 -6.09 1.30 -18.03
N GLU A 9 -7.31 1.32 -18.61
CA GLU A 9 -8.54 1.64 -17.89
C GLU A 9 -8.83 0.63 -16.77
N GLN A 10 -8.64 -0.66 -17.01
CA GLN A 10 -8.80 -1.70 -16.00
C GLN A 10 -7.77 -1.56 -14.88
N MET A 11 -6.52 -1.25 -15.21
CA MET A 11 -5.46 -1.01 -14.23
C MET A 11 -5.77 0.23 -13.37
N ILE A 12 -6.19 1.34 -13.97
CA ILE A 12 -6.61 2.54 -13.25
C ILE A 12 -7.80 2.23 -12.35
N SER A 13 -8.80 1.51 -12.85
CA SER A 13 -9.97 1.11 -12.08
C SER A 13 -9.60 0.30 -10.84
N LEU A 14 -8.66 -0.65 -10.95
CA LEU A 14 -8.16 -1.45 -9.83
C LEU A 14 -7.36 -0.62 -8.83
N LEU A 15 -6.47 0.25 -9.30
CA LEU A 15 -5.55 1.00 -8.45
C LEU A 15 -6.18 2.24 -7.80
N THR A 16 -7.28 2.78 -8.33
CA THR A 16 -7.93 3.98 -7.79
C THR A 16 -8.26 3.86 -6.29
N PRO A 17 -8.92 2.78 -5.81
CA PRO A 17 -9.17 2.61 -4.38
C PRO A 17 -7.88 2.53 -3.54
N VAL A 18 -6.84 1.88 -4.07
CA VAL A 18 -5.54 1.76 -3.40
C VAL A 18 -4.86 3.12 -3.31
N ILE A 19 -4.82 3.87 -4.41
CA ILE A 19 -4.22 5.21 -4.46
C ILE A 19 -4.95 6.13 -3.48
N LYS A 20 -6.30 6.19 -3.56
CA LYS A 20 -7.08 7.06 -2.69
C LYS A 20 -6.97 6.62 -1.23
N GLY A 21 -7.25 5.37 -0.90
CA GLY A 21 -7.33 4.91 0.48
C GLY A 21 -5.95 4.83 1.15
N PHE A 22 -5.02 4.10 0.57
CA PHE A 22 -3.70 3.90 1.17
C PHE A 22 -2.87 5.18 1.23
N LEU A 23 -2.81 5.97 0.13
CA LEU A 23 -1.98 7.18 0.13
C LEU A 23 -2.52 8.28 1.05
N THR A 24 -3.84 8.39 1.20
CA THR A 24 -4.40 9.39 2.13
C THR A 24 -4.23 8.99 3.59
N ASP A 25 -4.32 7.69 3.92
CA ASP A 25 -3.99 7.20 5.27
C ASP A 25 -2.52 7.48 5.59
N LYS A 26 -1.60 7.12 4.67
CA LYS A 26 -0.17 7.36 4.86
C LYS A 26 0.19 8.85 4.83
N GLY A 27 -0.51 9.65 4.05
CA GLY A 27 -0.38 11.10 4.04
C GLY A 27 -0.70 11.71 5.41
N PHE A 28 -1.84 11.34 5.99
CA PHE A 28 -2.22 11.78 7.33
C PHE A 28 -1.23 11.30 8.40
N GLU A 29 -0.88 10.01 8.41
CA GLU A 29 0.14 9.45 9.32
C GLU A 29 1.46 10.22 9.23
N THR A 30 1.91 10.56 8.02
CA THR A 30 3.15 11.31 7.79
C THR A 30 3.08 12.74 8.36
N THR A 31 1.95 13.44 8.23
CA THR A 31 1.79 14.77 8.82
C THR A 31 1.80 14.74 10.34
N VAL A 32 1.20 13.71 10.95
CA VAL A 32 1.24 13.48 12.41
C VAL A 32 2.67 13.20 12.88
N LEU A 33 3.42 12.36 12.16
CA LEU A 33 4.82 12.09 12.48
C LEU A 33 5.71 13.34 12.35
N ALA A 34 5.48 14.16 11.31
CA ALA A 34 6.19 15.43 11.15
C ALA A 34 5.89 16.40 12.31
N GLN A 35 4.62 16.49 12.72
CA GLN A 35 4.23 17.26 13.91
C GLN A 35 4.92 16.74 15.17
N GLN A 36 4.97 15.41 15.34
CA GLN A 36 5.65 14.77 16.47
C GLN A 36 7.16 15.10 16.53
N THR A 37 7.80 15.20 15.36
CA THR A 37 9.23 15.53 15.25
C THR A 37 9.55 16.93 15.81
N LEU A 38 8.60 17.87 15.70
CA LEU A 38 8.73 19.23 16.26
C LEU A 38 8.39 19.30 17.76
N GLY A 39 7.95 18.21 18.37
CA GLY A 39 7.52 18.17 19.76
C GLY A 39 6.36 19.15 20.05
N GLY A 40 6.36 19.79 21.22
CA GLY A 40 5.32 20.77 21.59
C GLY A 40 5.20 21.94 20.62
N SER A 41 6.27 22.35 19.99
CA SER A 41 6.27 23.43 18.99
C SER A 41 5.44 23.05 17.75
N GLY A 42 5.42 21.79 17.34
CA GLY A 42 4.62 21.31 16.22
C GLY A 42 3.12 21.40 16.45
N PHE A 43 2.69 21.50 17.69
CA PHE A 43 1.27 21.63 18.06
C PHE A 43 0.75 23.06 17.98
N THR A 44 1.63 24.06 18.07
CA THR A 44 1.27 25.48 18.07
C THR A 44 1.20 26.04 16.64
N ARG A 45 0.40 27.13 16.47
CA ARG A 45 0.15 27.73 15.17
C ARG A 45 1.39 28.39 14.55
N GLU A 46 2.29 28.88 15.38
CA GLU A 46 3.50 29.60 14.96
C GLU A 46 4.40 28.76 14.04
N TRP A 47 4.39 27.42 14.23
CA TRP A 47 5.15 26.50 13.42
C TRP A 47 4.40 25.97 12.19
N GLY A 48 3.09 26.21 12.11
CA GLY A 48 2.24 25.88 10.95
C GLY A 48 2.00 24.39 10.70
N MET A 49 2.67 23.47 11.44
CA MET A 49 2.57 22.03 11.19
C MET A 49 1.19 21.47 11.58
N GLU A 50 0.52 22.08 12.55
CA GLU A 50 -0.82 21.65 13.00
C GLU A 50 -1.87 21.76 11.90
N GLN A 51 -1.73 22.72 11.01
CA GLN A 51 -2.63 22.91 9.87
C GLN A 51 -2.50 21.76 8.86
N PHE A 52 -1.29 21.29 8.56
CA PHE A 52 -1.12 20.15 7.65
C PHE A 52 -1.80 18.88 8.17
N VAL A 53 -1.78 18.65 9.50
CA VAL A 53 -2.50 17.52 10.11
C VAL A 53 -4.01 17.66 9.91
N ARG A 54 -4.57 18.86 10.14
CA ARG A 54 -6.00 19.13 9.93
C ARG A 54 -6.41 19.01 8.47
N ASP A 55 -5.61 19.57 7.57
CA ASP A 55 -5.90 19.54 6.13
C ASP A 55 -5.79 18.14 5.54
N ALA A 56 -4.83 17.33 5.99
CA ALA A 56 -4.69 15.95 5.56
C ALA A 56 -5.87 15.06 5.99
N ARG A 57 -6.52 15.36 7.12
CA ARG A 57 -7.59 14.53 7.70
C ARG A 57 -8.81 14.38 6.78
N ILE A 58 -9.21 15.42 6.08
CA ILE A 58 -10.38 15.37 5.19
C ILE A 58 -10.18 14.41 4.02
N THR A 59 -8.94 14.22 3.56
CA THR A 59 -8.64 13.37 2.41
C THR A 59 -9.01 11.90 2.64
N MET A 60 -9.05 11.45 3.90
CA MET A 60 -9.45 10.09 4.28
C MET A 60 -10.98 9.91 4.32
N ILE A 61 -11.75 11.00 4.34
CA ILE A 61 -13.19 11.00 4.63
C ILE A 61 -14.02 11.23 3.36
N TYR A 62 -13.68 12.24 2.55
CA TYR A 62 -14.46 12.62 1.37
C TYR A 62 -14.25 11.65 0.19
N GLU A 63 -15.08 11.76 -0.83
CA GLU A 63 -15.04 10.93 -2.05
C GLU A 63 -15.09 9.41 -1.77
N GLY A 64 -15.87 9.04 -0.79
CA GLY A 64 -15.91 7.70 -0.22
C GLY A 64 -14.79 7.49 0.81
N THR A 65 -15.17 7.21 2.05
CA THR A 65 -14.21 6.95 3.13
C THR A 65 -13.23 5.84 2.74
N ASN A 66 -12.07 5.80 3.35
CA ASN A 66 -11.05 4.80 3.00
C ASN A 66 -11.54 3.36 3.24
N GLY A 67 -12.42 3.14 4.23
CA GLY A 67 -13.10 1.86 4.40
C GLY A 67 -14.00 1.49 3.21
N ILE A 68 -14.73 2.45 2.64
CA ILE A 68 -15.55 2.25 1.44
C ILE A 68 -14.66 1.95 0.21
N GLN A 69 -13.52 2.61 0.08
CA GLN A 69 -12.55 2.30 -0.97
C GLN A 69 -12.02 0.86 -0.85
N ALA A 70 -11.72 0.42 0.37
CA ALA A 70 -11.29 -0.96 0.63
C ALA A 70 -12.37 -1.99 0.29
N LEU A 71 -13.62 -1.73 0.66
CA LEU A 71 -14.76 -2.57 0.32
C LEU A 71 -15.02 -2.62 -1.20
N ASP A 72 -14.90 -1.48 -1.89
CA ASP A 72 -15.02 -1.42 -3.36
C ASP A 72 -13.90 -2.21 -4.06
N LEU A 73 -12.68 -2.11 -3.55
CA LEU A 73 -11.53 -2.86 -4.06
C LEU A 73 -11.80 -4.36 -4.04
N VAL A 74 -12.19 -4.90 -2.89
CA VAL A 74 -12.37 -6.35 -2.70
C VAL A 74 -13.69 -6.84 -3.28
N GLY A 75 -14.78 -6.11 -3.05
CA GLY A 75 -16.13 -6.54 -3.44
C GLY A 75 -16.42 -6.41 -4.94
N ARG A 76 -15.72 -5.52 -5.65
CA ARG A 76 -16.01 -5.22 -7.06
C ARG A 76 -14.77 -5.23 -7.95
N LYS A 77 -13.73 -4.46 -7.61
CA LYS A 77 -12.60 -4.20 -8.51
C LYS A 77 -11.71 -5.42 -8.71
N LEU A 78 -11.45 -6.17 -7.64
CA LEU A 78 -10.57 -7.33 -7.67
C LEU A 78 -11.05 -8.42 -8.63
N ALA A 79 -12.36 -8.68 -8.68
CA ALA A 79 -12.97 -9.70 -9.52
C ALA A 79 -13.39 -9.18 -10.91
N GLN A 80 -13.29 -7.89 -11.16
CA GLN A 80 -13.74 -7.27 -12.41
C GLN A 80 -13.03 -7.89 -13.62
N ASN A 81 -13.81 -8.23 -14.68
CA ASN A 81 -13.31 -8.88 -15.89
C ASN A 81 -12.50 -10.17 -15.61
N GLY A 82 -12.93 -10.96 -14.62
CA GLY A 82 -12.27 -12.21 -14.25
C GLY A 82 -10.89 -11.99 -13.57
N GLY A 83 -10.68 -10.84 -12.96
CA GLY A 83 -9.44 -10.54 -12.25
C GLY A 83 -8.25 -10.19 -13.18
N LYS A 84 -8.49 -9.83 -14.43
CA LYS A 84 -7.41 -9.55 -15.40
C LYS A 84 -6.46 -8.46 -14.90
N ALA A 85 -6.98 -7.39 -14.27
CA ALA A 85 -6.15 -6.28 -13.80
C ALA A 85 -5.18 -6.70 -12.69
N ILE A 86 -5.64 -7.48 -11.70
CA ILE A 86 -4.74 -7.96 -10.63
C ILE A 86 -3.71 -8.96 -11.16
N MET A 87 -4.07 -9.79 -12.12
CA MET A 87 -3.12 -10.70 -12.79
C MET A 87 -2.05 -9.91 -13.54
N ALA A 88 -2.42 -8.83 -14.25
CA ALA A 88 -1.47 -7.94 -14.91
C ALA A 88 -0.50 -7.28 -13.90
N VAL A 89 -0.98 -6.91 -12.70
CA VAL A 89 -0.10 -6.43 -11.61
C VAL A 89 0.91 -7.51 -11.21
N PHE A 90 0.46 -8.74 -11.02
CA PHE A 90 1.37 -9.84 -10.67
C PHE A 90 2.41 -10.11 -11.75
N ASP A 91 2.01 -10.08 -13.01
CA ASP A 91 2.93 -10.29 -14.14
C ASP A 91 3.93 -9.14 -14.28
N MET A 92 3.49 -7.89 -14.08
CA MET A 92 4.38 -6.72 -14.04
C MET A 92 5.43 -6.83 -12.93
N MET A 93 5.02 -7.27 -11.73
CA MET A 93 5.94 -7.46 -10.59
C MET A 93 6.95 -8.57 -10.86
N LYS A 94 6.47 -9.74 -11.32
CA LYS A 94 7.31 -10.88 -11.68
C LYS A 94 8.28 -10.52 -12.80
N GLY A 95 7.79 -9.82 -13.83
CA GLY A 95 8.61 -9.34 -14.94
C GLY A 95 9.74 -8.43 -14.44
N TYR A 96 9.40 -7.42 -13.64
CA TYR A 96 10.39 -6.51 -13.09
C TYR A 96 11.48 -7.23 -12.27
N ILE A 97 11.07 -8.13 -11.37
CA ILE A 97 12.00 -8.91 -10.54
C ILE A 97 12.90 -9.78 -11.43
N ARG A 98 12.32 -10.54 -12.37
CA ARG A 98 13.08 -11.42 -13.28
C ARG A 98 14.11 -10.64 -14.12
N ASP A 99 13.69 -9.52 -14.69
CA ASP A 99 14.50 -8.76 -15.63
C ASP A 99 15.64 -7.98 -14.94
N ASN A 100 15.62 -7.90 -13.60
CA ASN A 100 16.64 -7.19 -12.80
C ASN A 100 17.46 -8.10 -11.87
N ALA A 101 17.00 -9.31 -11.59
CA ALA A 101 17.68 -10.23 -10.67
C ALA A 101 19.02 -10.74 -11.24
N GLY A 102 20.00 -10.91 -10.35
CA GLY A 102 21.33 -11.46 -10.67
C GLY A 102 22.28 -10.49 -11.36
N GLN A 103 21.90 -9.22 -11.53
CA GLN A 103 22.76 -8.19 -12.11
C GLN A 103 23.65 -7.51 -11.06
N ASP A 104 23.18 -7.40 -9.83
CA ASP A 104 23.82 -6.77 -8.69
C ASP A 104 23.32 -7.42 -7.39
N SER A 105 24.19 -8.18 -6.72
CA SER A 105 23.80 -8.93 -5.51
C SER A 105 23.35 -8.04 -4.35
N ASP A 106 23.93 -6.85 -4.22
CA ASP A 106 23.55 -5.90 -3.17
C ASP A 106 22.18 -5.27 -3.46
N PHE A 107 21.93 -4.95 -4.74
CA PHE A 107 20.61 -4.47 -5.16
C PHE A 107 19.55 -5.56 -4.99
N ASP A 108 19.85 -6.79 -5.35
CA ASP A 108 18.95 -7.93 -5.18
C ASP A 108 18.56 -8.09 -3.70
N ALA A 109 19.54 -8.15 -2.79
CA ALA A 109 19.30 -8.31 -1.36
C ALA A 109 18.53 -7.13 -0.74
N GLN A 110 18.79 -5.90 -1.19
CA GLN A 110 18.23 -4.70 -0.60
C GLN A 110 16.85 -4.33 -1.18
N PHE A 111 16.56 -4.68 -2.43
CA PHE A 111 15.34 -4.23 -3.12
C PHE A 111 14.52 -5.35 -3.74
N LEU A 112 15.14 -6.33 -4.42
CA LEU A 112 14.37 -7.35 -5.15
C LEU A 112 13.88 -8.47 -4.23
N ASP A 113 14.68 -8.96 -3.30
CA ASP A 113 14.26 -10.01 -2.37
C ASP A 113 13.12 -9.57 -1.44
N PRO A 114 13.17 -8.37 -0.82
CA PRO A 114 12.03 -7.85 -0.07
C PRO A 114 10.78 -7.66 -0.95
N LEU A 115 10.93 -7.13 -2.17
CA LEU A 115 9.81 -6.96 -3.10
C LEU A 115 9.21 -8.31 -3.51
N LYS A 116 10.03 -9.33 -3.72
CA LYS A 116 9.60 -10.69 -4.04
C LYS A 116 8.81 -11.31 -2.88
N ALA A 117 9.24 -11.11 -1.64
CA ALA A 117 8.52 -11.57 -0.45
C ALA A 117 7.15 -10.89 -0.35
N ALA A 118 7.11 -9.56 -0.43
CA ALA A 118 5.86 -8.80 -0.38
C ALA A 118 4.90 -9.13 -1.53
N SER A 119 5.43 -9.41 -2.73
CA SER A 119 4.60 -9.86 -3.87
C SER A 119 3.96 -11.23 -3.63
N LYS A 120 4.63 -12.14 -2.90
CA LYS A 120 4.04 -13.42 -2.49
C LYS A 120 2.91 -13.22 -1.48
N ASP A 121 3.06 -12.28 -0.55
CA ASP A 121 2.00 -11.94 0.41
C ASP A 121 0.76 -11.42 -0.34
N LEU A 122 0.94 -10.55 -1.34
CA LEU A 122 -0.15 -10.04 -2.16
C LEU A 122 -0.85 -11.15 -2.95
N GLN A 123 -0.09 -12.10 -3.51
CA GLN A 123 -0.67 -13.25 -4.21
C GLN A 123 -1.44 -14.17 -3.26
N ALA A 124 -0.92 -14.41 -2.06
CA ALA A 124 -1.58 -15.21 -1.03
C ALA A 124 -2.89 -14.56 -0.58
N ALA A 125 -2.89 -13.23 -0.36
CA ALA A 125 -4.10 -12.47 -0.03
C ALA A 125 -5.13 -12.54 -1.18
N GLY A 126 -4.72 -12.33 -2.43
CA GLY A 126 -5.59 -12.46 -3.59
C GLY A 126 -6.23 -13.86 -3.71
N THR A 127 -5.44 -14.91 -3.45
CA THR A 127 -5.93 -16.29 -3.42
C THR A 127 -6.96 -16.49 -2.30
N TYR A 128 -6.71 -15.95 -1.10
CA TYR A 128 -7.65 -16.00 0.02
C TYR A 128 -9.00 -15.39 -0.35
N PHE A 129 -9.03 -14.23 -1.01
CA PHE A 129 -10.28 -13.59 -1.44
C PHE A 129 -11.00 -14.39 -2.52
N MET A 130 -10.29 -14.98 -3.46
CA MET A 130 -10.90 -15.86 -4.48
C MET A 130 -11.56 -17.08 -3.85
N GLN A 131 -10.98 -17.65 -2.81
CA GLN A 131 -11.51 -18.83 -2.13
C GLN A 131 -12.67 -18.52 -1.19
N ASN A 132 -12.65 -17.37 -0.53
CA ASN A 132 -13.58 -17.01 0.54
C ASN A 132 -14.66 -16.01 0.12
N GLY A 133 -14.44 -15.19 -0.91
CA GLY A 133 -15.32 -14.08 -1.26
C GLY A 133 -16.77 -14.47 -1.55
N MET A 134 -16.99 -15.66 -2.14
CA MET A 134 -18.35 -16.16 -2.40
C MET A 134 -18.88 -17.06 -1.27
N LYS A 135 -18.01 -17.80 -0.58
CA LYS A 135 -18.42 -18.79 0.44
C LYS A 135 -18.65 -18.14 1.80
N THR A 136 -17.80 -17.20 2.17
CA THR A 136 -17.80 -16.50 3.45
C THR A 136 -17.58 -15.01 3.27
N PRO A 137 -18.58 -14.27 2.72
CA PRO A 137 -18.42 -12.85 2.37
C PRO A 137 -17.90 -11.98 3.52
N ASN A 138 -18.34 -12.24 4.76
CA ASN A 138 -17.87 -11.49 5.92
C ASN A 138 -16.36 -11.61 6.13
N ASN A 139 -15.75 -12.78 5.86
CA ASN A 139 -14.30 -12.94 5.96
C ASN A 139 -13.57 -12.07 4.93
N ALA A 140 -14.09 -11.99 3.71
CA ALA A 140 -13.53 -11.14 2.68
C ALA A 140 -13.68 -9.63 3.04
N LEU A 141 -14.85 -9.23 3.52
CA LEU A 141 -15.13 -7.85 3.90
C LEU A 141 -14.28 -7.41 5.10
N ALA A 142 -14.12 -8.27 6.12
CA ALA A 142 -13.27 -7.99 7.29
C ALA A 142 -11.80 -7.76 6.91
N GLY A 143 -11.28 -8.48 5.91
CA GLY A 143 -9.90 -8.34 5.43
C GLY A 143 -9.68 -7.20 4.41
N SER A 144 -10.72 -6.50 3.97
CA SER A 144 -10.65 -5.57 2.84
C SER A 144 -9.68 -4.41 3.06
N TYR A 145 -9.70 -3.79 4.25
CA TYR A 145 -8.84 -2.67 4.59
C TYR A 145 -7.35 -3.09 4.67
N ASP A 146 -7.07 -4.23 5.29
CA ASP A 146 -5.74 -4.80 5.33
C ASP A 146 -5.24 -5.16 3.92
N PHE A 147 -6.11 -5.65 3.04
CA PHE A 147 -5.75 -5.91 1.64
C PHE A 147 -5.37 -4.64 0.87
N MET A 148 -6.12 -3.57 1.03
CA MET A 148 -5.82 -2.28 0.42
C MET A 148 -4.45 -1.76 0.86
N HIS A 149 -4.13 -1.88 2.16
CA HIS A 149 -2.83 -1.49 2.70
C HIS A 149 -1.69 -2.39 2.23
N LEU A 150 -1.89 -3.71 2.24
CA LEU A 150 -0.92 -4.67 1.70
C LEU A 150 -0.60 -4.34 0.24
N PHE A 151 -1.62 -4.15 -0.58
CA PHE A 151 -1.45 -3.81 -1.99
C PHE A 151 -0.71 -2.48 -2.18
N GLY A 152 -1.06 -1.45 -1.41
CA GLY A 152 -0.38 -0.16 -1.42
C GLY A 152 1.10 -0.28 -1.07
N HIS A 153 1.45 -1.05 -0.05
CA HIS A 153 2.85 -1.30 0.33
C HIS A 153 3.63 -1.98 -0.80
N VAL A 154 3.05 -2.99 -1.47
CA VAL A 154 3.70 -3.68 -2.60
C VAL A 154 3.92 -2.73 -3.78
N CYS A 155 2.93 -1.90 -4.11
CA CYS A 155 3.06 -0.89 -5.17
C CYS A 155 4.18 0.11 -4.87
N LEU A 156 4.25 0.64 -3.65
CA LEU A 156 5.35 1.52 -3.25
C LEU A 156 6.70 0.81 -3.25
N GLY A 157 6.74 -0.46 -2.83
CA GLY A 157 7.95 -1.29 -2.93
C GLY A 157 8.49 -1.37 -4.35
N LEU A 158 7.62 -1.61 -5.34
CA LEU A 158 8.00 -1.59 -6.75
C LEU A 158 8.51 -0.20 -7.18
N MET A 159 7.85 0.88 -6.75
CA MET A 159 8.29 2.23 -7.08
C MET A 159 9.64 2.56 -6.47
N TRP A 160 9.90 2.15 -5.22
CA TRP A 160 11.21 2.32 -4.59
C TRP A 160 12.30 1.52 -5.28
N ALA A 161 12.04 0.26 -5.69
CA ALA A 161 13.01 -0.53 -6.46
C ALA A 161 13.35 0.14 -7.80
N ARG A 162 12.35 0.68 -8.51
CA ARG A 162 12.56 1.43 -9.76
C ARG A 162 13.36 2.71 -9.55
N MET A 163 13.01 3.50 -8.53
CA MET A 163 13.74 4.73 -8.19
C MET A 163 15.17 4.45 -7.78
N ALA A 164 15.39 3.41 -6.97
CA ALA A 164 16.73 3.00 -6.54
C ALA A 164 17.59 2.56 -7.73
N LYS A 165 17.03 1.78 -8.66
CA LYS A 165 17.75 1.38 -9.89
C LYS A 165 18.14 2.61 -10.74
N ALA A 166 17.22 3.56 -10.91
CA ALA A 166 17.48 4.78 -11.66
C ALA A 166 18.54 5.66 -10.96
N ALA A 167 18.46 5.80 -9.62
CA ALA A 167 19.43 6.55 -8.85
C ALA A 167 20.84 5.93 -8.94
N LYS A 168 20.94 4.60 -8.81
CA LYS A 168 22.19 3.88 -8.97
C LYS A 168 22.80 4.09 -10.35
N ALA A 169 22.03 3.91 -11.41
CA ALA A 169 22.52 4.11 -12.78
C ALA A 169 23.06 5.52 -13.03
N ARG A 170 22.40 6.56 -12.44
CA ARG A 170 22.89 7.94 -12.54
C ARG A 170 24.16 8.18 -11.72
N LEU A 171 24.29 7.58 -10.54
CA LEU A 171 25.52 7.64 -9.73
C LEU A 171 26.68 6.99 -10.48
N ASP A 172 26.48 5.81 -11.06
CA ASP A 172 27.49 5.08 -11.83
C ASP A 172 27.93 5.88 -13.08
N ALA A 173 27.03 6.66 -13.68
CA ALA A 173 27.31 7.54 -14.81
C ALA A 173 27.91 8.91 -14.41
N GLY A 174 27.98 9.25 -13.11
CA GLY A 174 28.39 10.58 -12.63
C GLY A 174 27.40 11.69 -13.02
N ASP A 175 26.11 11.35 -13.22
CA ASP A 175 25.05 12.27 -13.67
C ASP A 175 24.14 12.66 -12.50
N GLY A 176 24.14 13.93 -12.17
CA GLY A 176 23.25 14.58 -11.20
C GLY A 176 23.86 14.83 -9.84
N ASP A 177 23.01 15.25 -8.90
CA ASP A 177 23.39 15.54 -7.51
C ASP A 177 23.63 14.22 -6.75
N THR A 178 24.89 13.92 -6.47
CA THR A 178 25.32 12.70 -5.76
C THR A 178 24.64 12.58 -4.40
N ALA A 179 24.59 13.67 -3.61
CA ALA A 179 24.01 13.63 -2.27
C ALA A 179 22.51 13.31 -2.31
N PHE A 180 21.78 13.88 -3.28
CA PHE A 180 20.37 13.57 -3.49
C PHE A 180 20.15 12.09 -3.91
N LEU A 181 20.97 11.57 -4.82
CA LEU A 181 20.85 10.20 -5.31
C LEU A 181 21.19 9.18 -4.21
N GLU A 182 22.23 9.43 -3.43
CA GLU A 182 22.58 8.60 -2.26
C GLU A 182 21.48 8.63 -1.19
N ALA A 183 20.88 9.80 -0.91
CA ALA A 183 19.74 9.92 0.00
C ALA A 183 18.53 9.13 -0.51
N LYS A 184 18.27 9.09 -1.83
CA LYS A 184 17.22 8.25 -2.42
C LYS A 184 17.47 6.77 -2.20
N LEU A 185 18.70 6.29 -2.37
CA LEU A 185 19.06 4.89 -2.09
C LEU A 185 18.89 4.56 -0.61
N ALA A 186 19.33 5.44 0.29
CA ALA A 186 19.19 5.25 1.74
C ALA A 186 17.70 5.18 2.15
N THR A 187 16.88 6.11 1.65
CA THR A 187 15.44 6.12 1.92
C THR A 187 14.75 4.88 1.36
N GLY A 188 15.12 4.45 0.16
CA GLY A 188 14.59 3.22 -0.44
C GLY A 188 14.90 1.99 0.40
N ARG A 189 16.15 1.82 0.85
CA ARG A 189 16.53 0.74 1.78
C ARG A 189 15.75 0.78 3.09
N HIS A 190 15.55 1.97 3.65
CA HIS A 190 14.73 2.12 4.85
C HIS A 190 13.29 1.64 4.59
N TYR A 191 12.69 2.04 3.48
CA TYR A 191 11.34 1.59 3.10
C TYR A 191 11.27 0.06 3.00
N MET A 192 12.20 -0.56 2.27
CA MET A 192 12.25 -2.01 2.09
C MET A 192 12.41 -2.77 3.41
N ALA A 193 13.21 -2.24 4.33
CA ALA A 193 13.51 -2.90 5.60
C ALA A 193 12.47 -2.65 6.71
N ARG A 194 11.77 -1.48 6.70
CA ARG A 194 10.94 -1.04 7.82
C ARG A 194 9.45 -0.95 7.53
N HIS A 195 9.08 -0.69 6.27
CA HIS A 195 7.67 -0.52 5.87
C HIS A 195 7.14 -1.70 5.07
N LEU A 196 7.91 -2.19 4.11
CA LEU A 196 7.47 -3.26 3.24
C LEU A 196 7.13 -4.57 3.99
N PRO A 197 7.84 -4.98 5.08
CA PRO A 197 7.49 -6.18 5.85
C PRO A 197 6.11 -6.14 6.53
N MET A 198 5.44 -4.98 6.58
CA MET A 198 4.05 -4.87 7.05
C MET A 198 3.09 -5.72 6.21
N THR A 199 3.46 -6.08 4.97
CA THR A 199 2.66 -6.97 4.11
C THR A 199 2.35 -8.30 4.79
N ALA A 200 3.30 -8.90 5.50
CA ALA A 200 3.09 -10.15 6.25
C ALA A 200 2.07 -9.97 7.41
N THR A 201 2.11 -8.84 8.11
CA THR A 201 1.13 -8.53 9.17
C THR A 201 -0.27 -8.35 8.60
N HIS A 202 -0.39 -7.61 7.49
CA HIS A 202 -1.66 -7.45 6.81
C HIS A 202 -2.21 -8.79 6.30
N LEU A 203 -1.36 -9.65 5.72
CA LEU A 203 -1.77 -10.99 5.29
C LEU A 203 -2.31 -11.82 6.46
N ALA A 204 -1.62 -11.83 7.60
CA ALA A 204 -2.09 -12.54 8.79
C ALA A 204 -3.46 -12.04 9.27
N ARG A 205 -3.70 -10.72 9.26
CA ARG A 205 -5.00 -10.12 9.61
C ARG A 205 -6.10 -10.50 8.61
N ILE A 206 -5.81 -10.49 7.31
CA ILE A 206 -6.76 -10.94 6.28
C ILE A 206 -7.17 -12.39 6.56
N GLN A 207 -6.22 -13.26 6.86
CA GLN A 207 -6.46 -14.68 7.08
C GLN A 207 -7.15 -15.00 8.40
N SER A 208 -7.17 -14.08 9.38
CA SER A 208 -7.89 -14.27 10.65
C SER A 208 -9.42 -14.29 10.48
N GLY A 209 -9.94 -13.82 9.34
CA GLY A 209 -11.37 -13.85 9.05
C GLY A 209 -12.19 -12.82 9.83
N ALA A 210 -13.51 -13.03 9.91
CA ALA A 210 -14.46 -12.06 10.47
C ALA A 210 -14.88 -12.37 11.91
N GLU A 211 -14.51 -13.50 12.47
CA GLU A 211 -15.04 -13.97 13.78
C GLU A 211 -14.90 -12.90 14.87
N THR A 212 -13.70 -12.37 15.06
CA THR A 212 -13.43 -11.37 16.10
C THR A 212 -14.04 -9.99 15.78
N VAL A 213 -14.22 -9.65 14.50
CA VAL A 213 -14.84 -8.40 14.07
C VAL A 213 -16.35 -8.43 14.31
N MET A 214 -16.97 -9.60 14.15
CA MET A 214 -18.42 -9.82 14.28
C MET A 214 -18.82 -10.43 15.63
N ALA A 215 -17.91 -10.46 16.60
CA ALA A 215 -18.13 -11.14 17.88
C ALA A 215 -19.13 -10.44 18.82
N LEU A 216 -19.33 -9.12 18.64
CA LEU A 216 -20.19 -8.32 19.50
C LEU A 216 -21.52 -8.02 18.81
N GLU A 217 -22.62 -8.19 19.55
CA GLU A 217 -23.95 -7.76 19.13
C GLU A 217 -24.12 -6.24 19.36
N PRO A 218 -25.01 -5.58 18.60
CA PRO A 218 -25.17 -4.11 18.67
C PRO A 218 -25.46 -3.57 20.07
N ASP A 219 -26.21 -4.28 20.90
CA ASP A 219 -26.55 -3.92 22.26
C ASP A 219 -25.36 -3.97 23.22
N GLN A 220 -24.36 -4.79 22.92
CA GLN A 220 -23.14 -4.88 23.73
C GLN A 220 -22.26 -3.62 23.61
N PHE A 221 -22.37 -2.85 22.53
CA PHE A 221 -21.69 -1.55 22.40
C PHE A 221 -22.35 -0.45 23.24
N ALA A 222 -23.65 -0.56 23.50
CA ALA A 222 -24.40 0.43 24.29
C ALA A 222 -24.23 0.23 25.81
N SER A 223 -23.96 -0.99 26.27
CA SER A 223 -23.82 -1.32 27.69
C SER A 223 -22.56 -0.73 28.36
N ALA A 224 -21.59 -0.29 27.59
CA ALA A 224 -20.39 0.35 28.11
C ALA A 224 -20.56 1.87 28.44
N ALA A 225 -21.75 2.43 28.21
CA ALA A 225 -22.08 3.84 28.40
C ALA A 225 -22.96 4.08 29.65
N GLY A 226 -23.12 3.07 30.54
CA GLY A 226 -23.84 3.15 31.81
C GLY A 226 -22.99 3.62 32.96
#